data_819e55903c31474c105b204802e709c3
#
_entry.id   819e55903c31474c105b204802e709c3
#
_cell.length_a   1.000
_cell.length_b   1.000
_cell.length_c   1.000
_cell.angle_alpha   90.00
_cell.angle_beta   90.00
_cell.angle_gamma   90.00
#
_symmetry.space_group_name_H-M   'P 1'
#
loop_
_entity.id
_entity.type
_entity.pdbx_description
1 polymer ?
#
loop_
_entity_poly.entity_id
_entity_poly.type
_entity_poly.pdbx_seq_one_letter_code
_entity_poly.pdbx_strand_id
1 'polypeptide(L)'
;ERISLYRELDSLSNEDDLLAYKKRLIDRFGALPEEAEQLLNVVRLRWLCCKMGIEKVMLKQERLTLVFTRTNDKYWQSEVFGRIVEFVYSRPQRCRIAEDKDKQGKPTGRRYATIQQVKTISGALTLLNKILTGKGE
;
A
#
# COMPACT_ATOMS: atom_id res chain seq x y z
N GLU A 1 22.50 14.22 1.35
CA GLU A 1 21.90 13.97 0.05
C GLU A 1 20.71 13.02 0.09
N ARG A 2 20.84 11.93 0.83
CA ARG A 2 19.71 11.02 1.00
C ARG A 2 18.48 11.73 1.57
N ILE A 3 18.71 12.57 2.58
CA ILE A 3 17.62 13.33 3.22
C ILE A 3 16.95 14.25 2.20
N SER A 4 17.76 14.88 1.36
CA SER A 4 17.24 15.76 0.32
C SER A 4 16.40 15.00 -0.70
N LEU A 5 16.85 13.82 -1.11
CA LEU A 5 16.10 12.98 -2.04
C LEU A 5 14.77 12.51 -1.45
N TYR A 6 14.77 12.11 -0.18
CA TYR A 6 13.54 11.68 0.48
C TYR A 6 12.53 12.82 0.61
N ARG A 7 13.00 14.03 0.90
CA ARG A 7 12.13 15.19 0.99
C ARG A 7 11.50 15.50 -0.36
N GLU A 8 12.29 15.40 -1.42
CA GLU A 8 11.78 15.64 -2.77
C GLU A 8 10.74 14.60 -3.14
N LEU A 9 10.99 13.31 -2.82
CA LEU A 9 10.02 12.24 -3.05
C LEU A 9 8.72 12.50 -2.31
N ASP A 10 8.79 12.97 -1.07
CA ASP A 10 7.60 13.24 -0.27
C ASP A 10 6.77 14.39 -0.82
N SER A 11 7.38 15.29 -1.59
CA SER A 11 6.67 16.41 -2.19
C SER A 11 5.94 16.07 -3.48
N LEU A 12 6.22 14.92 -4.08
CA LEU A 12 5.58 14.49 -5.31
C LEU A 12 4.14 14.06 -5.02
N SER A 13 3.22 14.41 -5.92
CA SER A 13 1.81 14.15 -5.69
C SER A 13 1.13 13.31 -6.78
N ASN A 14 1.81 13.06 -7.89
CA ASN A 14 1.20 12.30 -8.98
C ASN A 14 2.28 11.57 -9.79
N GLU A 15 1.81 10.68 -10.66
CA GLU A 15 2.69 9.83 -11.46
C GLU A 15 3.55 10.65 -12.44
N ASP A 16 3.00 11.70 -13.03
CA ASP A 16 3.76 12.54 -13.98
C ASP A 16 4.94 13.22 -13.29
N ASP A 17 4.72 13.72 -12.08
CA ASP A 17 5.80 14.33 -11.28
C ASP A 17 6.84 13.28 -10.90
N LEU A 18 6.40 12.08 -10.58
CA LEU A 18 7.30 10.99 -10.21
C LEU A 18 8.18 10.58 -11.40
N LEU A 19 7.60 10.46 -12.58
CA LEU A 19 8.35 10.11 -13.78
C LEU A 19 9.34 11.21 -14.17
N ALA A 20 8.96 12.48 -14.02
CA ALA A 20 9.87 13.59 -14.25
C ALA A 20 11.03 13.57 -13.27
N TYR A 21 10.76 13.28 -12.02
CA TYR A 21 11.78 13.13 -10.98
C TYR A 21 12.73 11.97 -11.31
N LYS A 22 12.19 10.83 -11.69
CA LYS A 22 12.98 9.67 -12.10
C LYS A 22 13.91 10.02 -13.27
N LYS A 23 13.40 10.73 -14.26
CA LYS A 23 14.20 11.15 -15.42
C LYS A 23 15.35 12.04 -14.98
N ARG A 24 15.11 12.99 -14.08
CA ARG A 24 16.17 13.83 -13.55
C ARG A 24 17.25 13.03 -12.82
N LEU A 25 16.85 12.01 -12.08
CA LEU A 25 17.81 11.14 -11.39
C LEU A 25 18.66 10.37 -12.38
N ILE A 26 18.05 9.82 -13.42
CA ILE A 26 18.77 9.07 -14.45
C ILE A 26 19.73 9.98 -15.19
N ASP A 27 19.29 11.19 -15.55
CA ASP A 27 20.13 12.15 -16.24
C ASP A 27 21.33 12.57 -15.40
N ARG A 28 21.17 12.64 -14.09
CA ARG A 28 22.21 13.08 -13.18
C ARG A 28 23.14 11.96 -12.72
N PHE A 29 22.61 10.80 -12.47
CA PHE A 29 23.35 9.69 -11.83
C PHE A 29 23.45 8.44 -12.68
N GLY A 30 22.82 8.40 -13.85
CA GLY A 30 22.77 7.21 -14.68
C GLY A 30 21.64 6.27 -14.30
N ALA A 31 21.69 5.05 -14.81
CA ALA A 31 20.65 4.06 -14.55
C ALA A 31 20.42 3.88 -13.04
N LEU A 32 19.16 3.84 -12.64
CA LEU A 32 18.82 3.71 -11.23
C LEU A 32 19.06 2.28 -10.74
N PRO A 33 19.66 2.12 -9.57
CA PRO A 33 19.76 0.81 -8.95
C PRO A 33 18.40 0.31 -8.46
N GLU A 34 18.31 -0.97 -8.19
CA GLU A 34 17.07 -1.62 -7.77
C GLU A 34 16.47 -0.94 -6.54
N GLU A 35 17.30 -0.56 -5.58
CA GLU A 35 16.85 0.07 -4.35
C GLU A 35 16.15 1.41 -4.62
N ALA A 36 16.64 2.17 -5.59
CA ALA A 36 16.02 3.45 -5.96
C ALA A 36 14.68 3.22 -6.65
N GLU A 37 14.59 2.22 -7.53
CA GLU A 37 13.31 1.87 -8.16
C GLU A 37 12.29 1.47 -7.12
N GLN A 38 12.70 0.70 -6.10
CA GLN A 38 11.80 0.30 -5.03
C GLN A 38 11.31 1.48 -4.22
N LEU A 39 12.14 2.50 -4.01
CA LEU A 39 11.70 3.72 -3.34
C LEU A 39 10.58 4.43 -4.11
N LEU A 40 10.69 4.47 -5.43
CA LEU A 40 9.63 5.05 -6.26
C LEU A 40 8.34 4.25 -6.12
N ASN A 41 8.45 2.93 -6.07
CA ASN A 41 7.29 2.07 -5.88
C ASN A 41 6.66 2.25 -4.49
N VAL A 42 7.45 2.53 -3.47
CA VAL A 42 6.93 2.83 -2.13
C VAL A 42 6.07 4.10 -2.18
N VAL A 43 6.49 5.12 -2.89
CA VAL A 43 5.71 6.34 -3.05
C VAL A 43 4.38 6.05 -3.74
N ARG A 44 4.41 5.28 -4.82
CA ARG A 44 3.19 4.86 -5.53
C ARG A 44 2.26 4.08 -4.62
N LEU A 45 2.82 3.18 -3.83
CA LEU A 45 2.05 2.37 -2.89
C LEU A 45 1.37 3.25 -1.85
N ARG A 46 2.07 4.26 -1.36
CA ARG A 46 1.53 5.21 -0.39
C ARG A 46 0.32 5.96 -0.97
N TRP A 47 0.43 6.44 -2.21
CA TRP A 47 -0.69 7.13 -2.87
C TRP A 47 -1.90 6.21 -3.01
N LEU A 48 -1.65 4.97 -3.43
CA LEU A 48 -2.70 3.99 -3.62
C LEU A 48 -3.39 3.66 -2.30
N CYS A 49 -2.62 3.49 -1.23
CA CYS A 49 -3.17 3.24 0.10
C CYS A 49 -4.05 4.39 0.57
N CYS A 50 -3.64 5.63 0.30
CA CYS A 50 -4.46 6.80 0.64
C CYS A 50 -5.82 6.73 -0.05
N LYS A 51 -5.84 6.36 -1.33
CA LYS A 51 -7.10 6.22 -2.08
C LYS A 51 -7.98 5.11 -1.53
N MET A 52 -7.37 4.07 -0.96
CA MET A 52 -8.11 2.91 -0.48
C MET A 52 -8.47 2.98 0.99
N GLY A 53 -8.15 4.09 1.66
CA GLY A 53 -8.43 4.22 3.08
C GLY A 53 -7.53 3.36 3.96
N ILE A 54 -6.33 3.08 3.47
CA ILE A 54 -5.33 2.30 4.20
C ILE A 54 -4.36 3.29 4.85
N GLU A 55 -4.34 3.28 6.18
CA GLU A 55 -3.53 4.21 6.95
C GLU A 55 -2.06 3.79 7.00
N LYS A 56 -1.83 2.49 7.04
CA LYS A 56 -0.49 1.94 7.17
C LYS A 56 -0.37 0.65 6.39
N VAL A 57 0.75 0.48 5.71
CA VAL A 57 1.02 -0.75 4.95
C VAL A 57 2.41 -1.25 5.35
N MET A 58 2.51 -2.56 5.55
CA MET A 58 3.77 -3.22 5.89
C MET A 58 3.92 -4.47 5.04
N LEU A 59 5.11 -4.66 4.49
CA LEU A 59 5.43 -5.90 3.76
C LEU A 59 6.61 -6.53 4.47
N LYS A 60 6.38 -7.70 5.06
CA LYS A 60 7.38 -8.37 5.89
C LYS A 60 7.21 -9.87 5.75
N GLN A 61 8.29 -10.58 5.41
CA GLN A 61 8.28 -12.03 5.26
C GLN A 61 7.16 -12.51 4.33
N GLU A 62 7.03 -11.84 3.19
CA GLU A 62 6.02 -12.13 2.17
C GLU A 62 4.58 -11.96 2.66
N ARG A 63 4.38 -11.25 3.75
CA ARG A 63 3.06 -10.91 4.27
C ARG A 63 2.81 -9.41 4.13
N LEU A 64 1.76 -9.08 3.42
CA LEU A 64 1.32 -7.69 3.29
C LEU A 64 0.24 -7.43 4.34
N THR A 65 0.49 -6.45 5.20
CA THR A 65 -0.47 -6.05 6.23
C THR A 65 -0.99 -4.66 5.88
N LEU A 66 -2.31 -4.53 5.84
CA LEU A 66 -3.00 -3.28 5.52
C LEU A 66 -3.79 -2.86 6.75
N VAL A 67 -3.37 -1.78 7.40
CA VAL A 67 -4.08 -1.25 8.57
C VAL A 67 -5.04 -0.18 8.08
N PHE A 68 -6.33 -0.41 8.29
CA PHE A 68 -7.36 0.52 7.83
C PHE A 68 -7.41 1.74 8.73
N THR A 69 -7.79 2.87 8.14
CA THR A 69 -7.93 4.10 8.90
C THR A 69 -9.03 3.94 9.95
N ARG A 70 -8.86 4.61 11.10
CA ARG A 70 -9.89 4.67 12.15
C ARG A 70 -11.03 5.57 11.72
N THR A 71 -11.58 5.31 10.60
CA THR A 71 -12.59 6.21 10.16
C THR A 71 -13.96 5.81 10.60
N ASN A 72 -14.79 6.67 10.32
CA ASN A 72 -16.21 6.64 10.50
C ASN A 72 -16.81 5.45 9.75
N ASP A 73 -18.03 5.16 10.08
CA ASP A 73 -18.78 4.05 9.51
C ASP A 73 -18.93 4.15 8.00
N LYS A 74 -18.77 5.33 7.43
CA LYS A 74 -18.88 5.53 5.98
C LYS A 74 -17.82 4.74 5.21
N TYR A 75 -16.60 4.64 5.75
CA TYR A 75 -15.55 3.88 5.08
C TYR A 75 -15.93 2.41 4.97
N TRP A 76 -16.50 1.85 6.06
CA TRP A 76 -16.87 0.43 6.07
C TRP A 76 -18.00 0.10 5.10
N GLN A 77 -18.73 1.12 4.67
CA GLN A 77 -19.81 0.98 3.69
C GLN A 77 -19.37 1.37 2.28
N SER A 78 -18.11 1.77 2.11
CA SER A 78 -17.60 2.22 0.81
C SER A 78 -17.41 1.06 -0.17
N GLU A 79 -17.47 1.39 -1.44
CA GLU A 79 -17.21 0.43 -2.51
C GLU A 79 -15.82 -0.15 -2.43
N VAL A 80 -14.83 0.70 -2.09
CA VAL A 80 -13.43 0.27 -1.96
C VAL A 80 -13.29 -0.79 -0.88
N PHE A 81 -13.85 -0.54 0.30
CA PHE A 81 -13.76 -1.52 1.38
C PHE A 81 -14.50 -2.81 1.01
N GLY A 82 -15.64 -2.68 0.35
CA GLY A 82 -16.38 -3.85 -0.15
C GLY A 82 -15.55 -4.71 -1.09
N ARG A 83 -14.78 -4.10 -1.96
CA ARG A 83 -13.88 -4.83 -2.86
C ARG A 83 -12.75 -5.53 -2.11
N ILE A 84 -12.22 -4.89 -1.08
CA ILE A 84 -11.20 -5.49 -0.22
C ILE A 84 -11.77 -6.72 0.49
N VAL A 85 -12.96 -6.58 1.06
CA VAL A 85 -13.64 -7.66 1.77
C VAL A 85 -13.89 -8.84 0.83
N GLU A 86 -14.40 -8.56 -0.36
CA GLU A 86 -14.66 -9.59 -1.35
C GLU A 86 -13.38 -10.34 -1.73
N PHE A 87 -12.30 -9.60 -1.95
CA PHE A 87 -11.01 -10.20 -2.27
C PHE A 87 -10.53 -11.12 -1.14
N VAL A 88 -10.62 -10.64 0.09
CA VAL A 88 -10.15 -11.39 1.26
C VAL A 88 -10.98 -12.66 1.47
N TYR A 89 -12.30 -12.54 1.46
CA TYR A 89 -13.16 -13.67 1.74
C TYR A 89 -13.21 -14.70 0.61
N SER A 90 -12.85 -14.31 -0.60
CA SER A 90 -12.73 -15.26 -1.70
C SER A 90 -11.41 -16.04 -1.65
N ARG A 91 -10.48 -15.64 -0.79
CA ARG A 91 -9.17 -16.28 -0.64
C ARG A 91 -8.84 -16.54 0.83
N PRO A 92 -9.63 -17.37 1.52
CA PRO A 92 -9.49 -17.53 2.98
C PRO A 92 -8.18 -18.17 3.40
N GLN A 93 -7.51 -18.90 2.52
CA GLN A 93 -6.24 -19.53 2.82
C GLN A 93 -5.07 -18.56 2.73
N ARG A 94 -5.27 -17.45 2.01
CA ARG A 94 -4.22 -16.47 1.76
C ARG A 94 -4.43 -15.16 2.51
N CYS A 95 -5.68 -14.83 2.75
CA CYS A 95 -6.05 -13.51 3.26
C CYS A 95 -6.99 -13.61 4.45
N ARG A 96 -6.94 -12.60 5.31
CA ARG A 96 -7.92 -12.49 6.39
C ARG A 96 -8.01 -11.04 6.87
N ILE A 97 -9.16 -10.71 7.45
CA ILE A 97 -9.38 -9.43 8.11
C ILE A 97 -9.57 -9.71 9.60
N ALA A 98 -8.94 -8.90 10.44
CA ALA A 98 -9.00 -9.06 11.88
C ALA A 98 -9.09 -7.71 12.56
N GLU A 99 -9.55 -7.72 13.82
CA GLU A 99 -9.52 -6.55 14.67
C GLU A 99 -8.22 -6.52 15.46
N ASP A 100 -7.66 -5.32 15.58
CA ASP A 100 -6.50 -5.13 16.43
C ASP A 100 -6.95 -5.13 17.90
N LYS A 101 -6.15 -5.75 18.75
CA LYS A 101 -6.44 -5.83 20.17
C LYS A 101 -5.25 -5.33 20.98
N ASP A 102 -5.55 -4.74 22.14
CA ASP A 102 -4.51 -4.29 23.05
C ASP A 102 -3.97 -5.47 23.86
N LYS A 103 -3.07 -5.18 24.81
CA LYS A 103 -2.42 -6.20 25.63
C LYS A 103 -3.42 -6.95 26.53
N GLN A 104 -4.54 -6.34 26.84
CA GLN A 104 -5.60 -6.97 27.64
C GLN A 104 -6.63 -7.71 26.79
N GLY A 105 -6.43 -7.74 25.46
CA GLY A 105 -7.33 -8.41 24.55
C GLY A 105 -8.56 -7.61 24.18
N LYS A 106 -8.60 -6.32 24.50
CA LYS A 106 -9.71 -5.45 24.13
C LYS A 106 -9.52 -4.88 22.74
N PRO A 107 -10.57 -4.82 21.91
CA PRO A 107 -10.45 -4.22 20.58
C PRO A 107 -10.02 -2.75 20.69
N THR A 108 -9.08 -2.35 19.82
CA THR A 108 -8.60 -0.97 19.76
C THR A 108 -9.44 -0.10 18.83
N GLY A 109 -10.39 -0.69 18.12
CA GLY A 109 -11.14 -0.02 17.08
C GLY A 109 -10.46 -0.03 15.73
N ARG A 110 -9.26 -0.54 15.64
CA ARG A 110 -8.54 -0.67 14.37
C ARG A 110 -8.77 -2.04 13.78
N ARG A 111 -8.88 -2.08 12.46
CA ARG A 111 -8.98 -3.32 11.70
C ARG A 111 -7.81 -3.39 10.74
N TYR A 112 -7.39 -4.60 10.41
CA TYR A 112 -6.33 -4.81 9.46
C TYR A 112 -6.61 -6.04 8.62
N ALA A 113 -6.05 -6.04 7.41
CA ALA A 113 -6.09 -7.21 6.53
C ALA A 113 -4.68 -7.72 6.35
N THR A 114 -4.53 -9.05 6.27
CA THR A 114 -3.25 -9.65 5.92
C THR A 114 -3.41 -10.45 4.65
N ILE A 115 -2.42 -10.33 3.76
CA ILE A 115 -2.38 -11.05 2.50
C ILE A 115 -1.03 -11.74 2.43
N GLN A 116 -1.05 -13.07 2.35
CA GLN A 116 0.17 -13.86 2.26
C GLN A 116 0.67 -13.95 0.83
N GLN A 117 1.91 -14.39 0.64
CA GLN A 117 2.51 -14.63 -0.67
C GLN A 117 2.67 -13.36 -1.50
N VAL A 118 2.95 -12.25 -0.85
CA VAL A 118 3.29 -10.99 -1.53
C VAL A 118 4.80 -10.80 -1.36
N LYS A 119 5.54 -10.99 -2.43
CA LYS A 119 7.01 -11.05 -2.36
C LYS A 119 7.69 -9.70 -2.50
N THR A 120 7.08 -8.78 -3.25
CA THR A 120 7.73 -7.51 -3.57
C THR A 120 6.76 -6.34 -3.43
N ILE A 121 7.32 -5.14 -3.32
CA ILE A 121 6.51 -3.91 -3.32
C ILE A 121 5.77 -3.76 -4.64
N SER A 122 6.43 -4.10 -5.75
CA SER A 122 5.80 -4.08 -7.06
C SER A 122 4.60 -5.02 -7.12
N GLY A 123 4.74 -6.22 -6.55
CA GLY A 123 3.63 -7.16 -6.45
C GLY A 123 2.48 -6.63 -5.62
N ALA A 124 2.79 -5.95 -4.51
CA ALA A 124 1.77 -5.32 -3.67
C ALA A 124 1.01 -4.24 -4.45
N LEU A 125 1.72 -3.41 -5.22
CA LEU A 125 1.10 -2.39 -6.06
C LEU A 125 0.12 -3.00 -7.06
N THR A 126 0.57 -4.02 -7.77
CA THR A 126 -0.25 -4.69 -8.77
C THR A 126 -1.51 -5.27 -8.12
N LEU A 127 -1.35 -5.93 -6.98
CA LEU A 127 -2.45 -6.54 -6.26
C LEU A 127 -3.48 -5.51 -5.82
N LEU A 128 -3.03 -4.43 -5.16
CA LEU A 128 -3.94 -3.40 -4.65
C LEU A 128 -4.63 -2.65 -5.78
N ASN A 129 -3.95 -2.42 -6.89
CA ASN A 129 -4.58 -1.82 -8.07
C ASN A 129 -5.70 -2.70 -8.63
N LYS A 130 -5.49 -4.00 -8.66
CA LYS A 130 -6.54 -4.93 -9.11
C LYS A 130 -7.75 -4.88 -8.20
N ILE A 131 -7.51 -4.83 -6.88
CA ILE A 131 -8.61 -4.71 -5.92
C ILE A 131 -9.36 -3.40 -6.12
N LEU A 132 -8.63 -2.29 -6.24
CA LEU A 132 -9.24 -0.96 -6.38
C LEU A 132 -10.07 -0.83 -7.66
N THR A 133 -9.59 -1.37 -8.76
CA THR A 133 -10.27 -1.28 -10.05
C THR A 133 -11.34 -2.34 -10.22
N GLY A 134 -11.41 -3.31 -9.33
CA GLY A 134 -12.37 -4.41 -9.44
C GLY A 134 -12.02 -5.44 -10.50
N LYS A 135 -10.83 -5.34 -11.10
CA LYS A 135 -10.38 -6.33 -12.08
C LYS A 135 -9.81 -7.51 -11.32
N GLY A 136 -10.43 -8.66 -11.49
CA GLY A 136 -10.00 -9.89 -10.83
C GLY A 136 -8.64 -10.37 -11.31
N GLU A 137 -8.05 -11.28 -10.58
CA GLU A 137 -6.82 -11.94 -10.97
C GLU A 137 -7.04 -12.84 -12.19
#